data_c3a0f0fb90ad27522d1d28be97a23a26
#
_entry.id   c3a0f0fb90ad27522d1d28be97a23a26
#
_cell.length_a   1.000
_cell.length_b   1.000
_cell.length_c   1.000
_cell.angle_alpha   90.00
_cell.angle_beta   90.00
_cell.angle_gamma   90.00
#
_symmetry.space_group_name_H-M   'P 1'
#
loop_
_entity.id
_entity.type
_entity.pdbx_description
1 polymer ?
#
loop_
_entity_poly.entity_id
_entity_poly.type
_entity_poly.pdbx_seq_one_letter_code
_entity_poly.pdbx_strand_id
1 'polypeptide(L)'
;MPILNPSRRAERRQCFARRRDLQECTSRMHVTMVAMSEVGGSAVSAEESPAESKYTRNNPYFSTVVRNYLLSGPGSEKETRHLAFSLEEGMTYTPGDSIGVLPENRAQAVAEVLAALGFTGDERVLDHYKVEISFEEALRNRLSIGKLARGAIGQYAKLAGAPGVGGRGYDELKMLCGPENKARAEEYCWGREFIDLITDFPGAVATPQELFNVLQRLVPRLYSIASSQLAHPDVAETSVRVVRYDTHGRGRLGVASGQLGERAHVGEKLPIFLHQIQNFRLPEDSAAPVIMVGPGTGIAPFRAFLEERQATGASGDNWLFFGDQHVASDFLYQEQLTAMQKDGILTRLDTAFSRDQKAKIYVQDRLREHAAELYAWLERGAYFYVCGDATLMAKAVELALLDAIAAGSQSTPEGATEYLAAMKKQKRYQRDVY
;
A
#
# COMPACT_ATOMS: atom_id res chain seq x y z
N MET A 1 -26.99 48.45 14.94
CA MET A 1 -27.31 47.76 16.20
C MET A 1 -28.46 46.84 15.96
N PRO A 2 -28.26 45.55 16.09
CA PRO A 2 -29.18 44.70 16.83
C PRO A 2 -28.44 43.76 17.79
N ILE A 3 -29.06 43.49 18.83
CA ILE A 3 -28.90 42.89 20.13
C ILE A 3 -28.35 41.45 20.08
N LEU A 4 -27.30 41.19 20.85
CA LEU A 4 -26.70 39.88 21.10
C LEU A 4 -27.57 39.06 22.09
N ASN A 5 -27.86 37.82 21.75
CA ASN A 5 -28.59 36.87 22.57
C ASN A 5 -27.60 35.98 23.38
N PRO A 6 -27.68 35.91 24.71
CA PRO A 6 -26.70 35.25 25.59
C PRO A 6 -27.14 33.85 26.01
N SER A 7 -27.19 32.87 25.08
CA SER A 7 -27.59 31.49 25.43
C SER A 7 -26.64 30.37 24.97
N ARG A 8 -25.35 30.66 24.68
CA ARG A 8 -24.36 29.62 24.26
C ARG A 8 -23.18 29.48 25.22
N ARG A 9 -23.31 29.83 26.50
CA ARG A 9 -22.23 29.66 27.50
C ARG A 9 -22.44 28.57 28.55
N ALA A 10 -23.56 27.83 28.53
CA ALA A 10 -23.90 26.81 29.56
C ALA A 10 -23.53 25.36 29.17
N GLU A 11 -23.30 25.04 27.92
CA GLU A 11 -23.10 23.63 27.49
C GLU A 11 -21.60 23.15 27.43
N ARG A 12 -20.65 24.02 27.75
CA ARG A 12 -19.20 23.63 27.76
C ARG A 12 -18.64 23.25 29.13
N ARG A 13 -19.45 23.17 30.19
CA ARG A 13 -18.96 22.81 31.54
C ARG A 13 -19.41 21.45 32.08
N GLN A 14 -20.11 20.62 31.32
CA GLN A 14 -20.52 19.28 31.76
C GLN A 14 -19.73 18.10 31.17
N CYS A 15 -18.75 18.33 30.33
CA CYS A 15 -17.94 17.27 29.70
C CYS A 15 -16.59 16.97 30.38
N PHE A 16 -16.28 17.62 31.52
CA PHE A 16 -14.98 17.43 32.22
C PHE A 16 -15.07 16.73 33.58
N ALA A 17 -16.25 16.23 33.99
CA ALA A 17 -16.45 15.60 35.30
C ALA A 17 -16.71 14.08 35.28
N ARG A 18 -16.43 13.37 34.18
CA ARG A 18 -16.60 11.90 34.10
C ARG A 18 -15.36 11.10 33.70
N ARG A 19 -14.18 11.54 34.12
CA ARG A 19 -12.91 10.81 33.89
C ARG A 19 -12.09 10.54 35.16
N ARG A 20 -12.74 10.37 36.33
CA ARG A 20 -12.01 10.05 37.59
C ARG A 20 -12.51 8.83 38.36
N ASP A 21 -13.48 8.03 37.84
CA ASP A 21 -14.04 6.89 38.62
C ASP A 21 -13.89 5.54 37.87
N LEU A 22 -12.75 5.27 37.24
CA LEU A 22 -12.45 3.97 36.63
C LEU A 22 -11.04 3.47 36.93
N GLN A 23 -10.53 3.73 38.15
CA GLN A 23 -9.22 3.23 38.55
C GLN A 23 -9.18 2.53 39.94
N GLU A 24 -10.34 2.12 40.46
CA GLU A 24 -10.37 1.30 41.70
C GLU A 24 -11.42 0.18 41.57
N CYS A 25 -11.13 -0.86 40.77
CA CYS A 25 -11.82 -2.13 40.88
C CYS A 25 -11.01 -3.28 40.26
N THR A 26 -9.80 -3.51 40.76
CA THR A 26 -9.09 -4.77 40.54
C THR A 26 -8.34 -5.14 41.83
N SER A 27 -9.10 -5.70 42.80
CA SER A 27 -8.48 -6.54 43.83
C SER A 27 -9.57 -7.30 44.57
N ARG A 28 -9.42 -8.61 44.57
CA ARG A 28 -10.16 -9.64 45.33
C ARG A 28 -11.26 -10.37 44.55
N MET A 29 -10.87 -11.53 44.00
CA MET A 29 -11.58 -12.76 44.25
C MET A 29 -10.60 -13.94 44.17
N HIS A 30 -10.38 -14.55 45.32
CA HIS A 30 -9.64 -15.77 45.52
C HIS A 30 -10.58 -16.97 45.37
N VAL A 31 -10.16 -17.93 44.59
CA VAL A 31 -10.22 -19.39 44.72
C VAL A 31 -11.43 -20.04 45.39
N THR A 32 -12.08 -20.94 44.65
CA THR A 32 -12.45 -22.26 45.16
C THR A 32 -12.38 -23.28 44.03
N MET A 33 -11.40 -24.18 44.11
CA MET A 33 -11.34 -25.44 43.32
C MET A 33 -12.40 -26.39 43.84
N VAL A 34 -13.22 -26.89 42.94
CA VAL A 34 -13.92 -28.18 43.16
C VAL A 34 -13.64 -29.05 41.95
N ALA A 35 -12.95 -30.14 42.22
CA ALA A 35 -12.73 -31.23 41.25
C ALA A 35 -14.03 -32.00 41.04
N MET A 36 -14.40 -32.24 39.78
CA MET A 36 -15.27 -33.35 39.38
C MET A 36 -14.80 -33.97 38.06
N SER A 37 -14.75 -35.26 38.08
CA SER A 37 -14.20 -36.25 37.20
C SER A 37 -14.78 -36.30 35.79
N GLU A 38 -13.91 -36.65 34.87
CA GLU A 38 -14.00 -37.37 33.59
C GLU A 38 -15.37 -37.77 33.06
N VAL A 39 -15.70 -37.23 31.88
CA VAL A 39 -16.42 -37.99 30.83
C VAL A 39 -15.80 -37.58 29.49
N GLY A 40 -15.39 -38.58 28.71
CA GLY A 40 -14.68 -38.41 27.44
C GLY A 40 -15.46 -37.60 26.41
N GLY A 41 -14.77 -36.65 25.82
CA GLY A 41 -15.19 -35.85 24.71
C GLY A 41 -13.99 -35.67 23.75
N SER A 42 -14.22 -36.11 22.52
CA SER A 42 -13.38 -36.02 21.36
C SER A 42 -12.51 -34.73 21.35
N ALA A 43 -11.21 -34.91 21.16
CA ALA A 43 -10.26 -33.80 20.96
C ALA A 43 -10.63 -33.01 19.69
N VAL A 44 -11.21 -31.86 19.88
CA VAL A 44 -11.22 -30.81 18.87
C VAL A 44 -9.76 -30.28 18.82
N SER A 45 -9.10 -30.53 17.71
CA SER A 45 -7.78 -29.95 17.45
C SER A 45 -7.84 -28.46 17.66
N ALA A 46 -7.04 -27.94 18.60
CA ALA A 46 -6.79 -26.52 18.73
C ALA A 46 -6.22 -26.03 17.39
N GLU A 47 -6.93 -25.15 16.71
CA GLU A 47 -6.35 -24.39 15.60
C GLU A 47 -5.13 -23.64 16.16
N GLU A 48 -3.95 -24.05 15.75
CA GLU A 48 -2.72 -23.33 16.02
C GLU A 48 -2.87 -21.95 15.38
N SER A 49 -2.91 -20.89 16.19
CA SER A 49 -2.77 -19.54 15.68
C SER A 49 -1.48 -19.47 14.87
N PRO A 50 -1.50 -18.87 13.65
CA PRO A 50 -0.31 -18.81 12.81
C PRO A 50 0.85 -18.25 13.61
N ALA A 51 1.96 -18.97 13.66
CA ALA A 51 3.17 -18.57 14.35
C ALA A 51 3.58 -17.17 13.84
N GLU A 52 3.80 -16.23 14.76
CA GLU A 52 4.27 -14.88 14.39
C GLU A 52 5.55 -15.03 13.57
N SER A 53 5.58 -14.41 12.39
CA SER A 53 6.72 -14.47 11.50
C SER A 53 7.96 -13.95 12.24
N LYS A 54 9.04 -14.74 12.26
CA LYS A 54 10.38 -14.39 12.74
C LYS A 54 10.90 -13.10 12.09
N TYR A 55 10.48 -12.81 10.86
CA TYR A 55 10.92 -11.68 10.06
C TYR A 55 9.87 -10.58 10.02
N THR A 56 10.30 -9.38 10.38
CA THR A 56 9.47 -8.17 10.48
C THR A 56 10.21 -6.99 9.83
N ARG A 57 9.56 -5.84 9.75
CA ARG A 57 10.23 -4.60 9.29
C ARG A 57 11.45 -4.22 10.13
N ASN A 58 11.53 -4.65 11.39
CA ASN A 58 12.65 -4.34 12.28
C ASN A 58 13.72 -5.47 12.29
N ASN A 59 13.35 -6.64 11.79
CA ASN A 59 14.23 -7.79 11.61
C ASN A 59 13.93 -8.43 10.24
N PRO A 60 14.35 -7.81 9.13
CA PRO A 60 14.02 -8.30 7.80
C PRO A 60 14.83 -9.57 7.42
N TYR A 61 14.25 -10.35 6.54
CA TYR A 61 14.96 -11.41 5.83
C TYR A 61 15.70 -10.84 4.64
N PHE A 62 16.97 -11.20 4.47
CA PHE A 62 17.76 -10.83 3.30
C PHE A 62 17.55 -11.84 2.17
N SER A 63 16.45 -11.64 1.46
CA SER A 63 16.00 -12.49 0.37
C SER A 63 16.81 -12.27 -0.90
N THR A 64 17.14 -13.35 -1.60
CA THR A 64 17.76 -13.28 -2.93
C THR A 64 16.69 -13.01 -3.99
N VAL A 65 16.94 -12.05 -4.86
CA VAL A 65 16.14 -11.83 -6.07
C VAL A 65 16.42 -12.98 -7.04
N VAL A 66 15.44 -13.84 -7.27
CA VAL A 66 15.58 -15.02 -8.15
C VAL A 66 15.06 -14.78 -9.56
N ARG A 67 14.15 -13.81 -9.72
CA ARG A 67 13.65 -13.33 -11.03
C ARG A 67 13.44 -11.83 -10.99
N ASN A 68 13.80 -11.15 -12.07
CA ASN A 68 13.44 -9.75 -12.33
C ASN A 68 13.43 -9.53 -13.85
N TYR A 69 12.22 -9.42 -14.41
CA TYR A 69 12.04 -9.19 -15.84
C TYR A 69 10.91 -8.19 -16.12
N LEU A 70 10.96 -7.59 -17.30
CA LEU A 70 9.97 -6.61 -17.72
C LEU A 70 8.66 -7.31 -18.12
N LEU A 71 7.53 -6.86 -17.58
CA LEU A 71 6.18 -7.30 -17.94
C LEU A 71 5.56 -6.43 -19.03
N SER A 72 5.88 -5.12 -19.01
CA SER A 72 5.45 -4.21 -20.05
C SER A 72 6.24 -4.45 -21.34
N GLY A 73 5.54 -4.49 -22.46
CA GLY A 73 6.11 -4.72 -23.79
C GLY A 73 6.74 -3.46 -24.40
N PRO A 74 7.39 -3.61 -25.59
CA PRO A 74 7.93 -2.48 -26.34
C PRO A 74 6.87 -1.42 -26.63
N GLY A 75 7.21 -0.14 -26.47
CA GLY A 75 6.32 0.99 -26.71
C GLY A 75 5.44 1.40 -25.51
N SER A 76 5.48 0.66 -24.42
CA SER A 76 4.80 1.09 -23.17
C SER A 76 5.43 2.37 -22.61
N GLU A 77 4.59 3.29 -22.13
CA GLU A 77 5.03 4.44 -21.34
C GLU A 77 5.31 4.06 -19.87
N LYS A 78 5.09 2.78 -19.52
CA LYS A 78 5.26 2.26 -18.17
C LYS A 78 6.39 1.24 -18.15
N GLU A 79 7.18 1.26 -17.08
CA GLU A 79 8.07 0.16 -16.75
C GLU A 79 7.41 -0.66 -15.63
N THR A 80 6.80 -1.79 -15.98
CA THR A 80 6.24 -2.73 -15.01
C THR A 80 7.05 -4.01 -15.04
N ARG A 81 7.51 -4.46 -13.88
CA ARG A 81 8.40 -5.61 -13.74
C ARG A 81 7.76 -6.69 -12.87
N HIS A 82 8.09 -7.92 -13.19
CA HIS A 82 7.88 -9.07 -12.31
C HIS A 82 9.15 -9.31 -11.50
N LEU A 83 9.01 -9.46 -10.20
CA LEU A 83 10.08 -9.85 -9.30
C LEU A 83 9.68 -11.08 -8.50
N ALA A 84 10.66 -11.97 -8.26
CA ALA A 84 10.52 -13.10 -7.36
C ALA A 84 11.64 -13.08 -6.32
N PHE A 85 11.28 -13.30 -5.08
CA PHE A 85 12.14 -13.30 -3.91
C PHE A 85 12.19 -14.70 -3.30
N SER A 86 13.39 -15.21 -3.03
CA SER A 86 13.53 -16.49 -2.32
C SER A 86 12.97 -16.41 -0.91
N LEU A 87 12.37 -17.49 -0.45
CA LEU A 87 11.92 -17.64 0.93
C LEU A 87 12.87 -18.57 1.69
N GLU A 88 13.03 -18.32 3.00
CA GLU A 88 13.66 -19.27 3.90
C GLU A 88 12.68 -20.39 4.24
N GLU A 89 13.19 -21.59 4.54
CA GLU A 89 12.36 -22.69 5.04
C GLU A 89 11.52 -22.26 6.24
N GLY A 90 10.22 -22.53 6.19
CA GLY A 90 9.26 -22.12 7.20
C GLY A 90 8.69 -20.71 7.04
N MET A 91 9.14 -19.91 6.07
CA MET A 91 8.46 -18.66 5.71
C MET A 91 7.19 -19.00 4.90
N THR A 92 6.04 -18.60 5.41
CA THR A 92 4.75 -18.86 4.77
C THR A 92 3.97 -17.58 4.51
N TYR A 93 3.20 -17.58 3.42
CA TYR A 93 2.25 -16.54 3.09
C TYR A 93 0.96 -17.14 2.51
N THR A 94 -0.08 -16.35 2.52
CA THR A 94 -1.37 -16.71 1.88
C THR A 94 -1.65 -15.68 0.78
N PRO A 95 -2.20 -16.07 -0.39
CA PRO A 95 -2.66 -15.12 -1.40
C PRO A 95 -3.51 -14.01 -0.80
N GLY A 96 -3.17 -12.75 -1.14
CA GLY A 96 -3.70 -11.56 -0.50
C GLY A 96 -2.75 -10.91 0.51
N ASP A 97 -1.66 -11.57 0.90
CA ASP A 97 -0.56 -10.95 1.67
C ASP A 97 0.31 -10.06 0.79
N SER A 98 1.22 -9.32 1.42
CA SER A 98 2.16 -8.43 0.73
C SER A 98 3.60 -8.72 1.12
N ILE A 99 4.53 -8.42 0.21
CA ILE A 99 5.96 -8.34 0.48
C ILE A 99 6.27 -6.92 0.91
N GLY A 100 6.80 -6.76 2.12
CA GLY A 100 7.38 -5.51 2.59
C GLY A 100 8.84 -5.42 2.18
N VAL A 101 9.21 -4.42 1.37
CA VAL A 101 10.59 -4.15 0.96
C VAL A 101 11.11 -2.96 1.74
N LEU A 102 12.28 -3.11 2.39
CA LEU A 102 12.97 -1.98 3.03
C LEU A 102 13.83 -1.30 1.97
N PRO A 103 13.46 -0.07 1.55
CA PRO A 103 14.18 0.59 0.46
C PRO A 103 15.43 1.30 0.96
N GLU A 104 16.36 1.53 0.01
CA GLU A 104 17.52 2.40 0.16
C GLU A 104 17.43 3.59 -0.79
N ASN A 105 17.78 4.76 -0.31
CA ASN A 105 17.98 5.90 -1.18
C ASN A 105 19.18 5.65 -2.12
N ARG A 106 19.10 6.18 -3.35
CA ARG A 106 20.20 6.07 -4.31
C ARG A 106 21.46 6.77 -3.79
N ALA A 107 22.63 6.16 -4.01
CA ALA A 107 23.93 6.74 -3.64
C ALA A 107 24.10 8.16 -4.20
N GLN A 108 23.71 8.37 -5.47
CA GLN A 108 23.73 9.70 -6.09
C GLN A 108 22.87 10.71 -5.35
N ALA A 109 21.64 10.36 -4.96
CA ALA A 109 20.75 11.27 -4.23
C ALA A 109 21.30 11.61 -2.83
N VAL A 110 21.93 10.63 -2.16
CA VAL A 110 22.64 10.85 -0.89
C VAL A 110 23.81 11.81 -1.07
N ALA A 111 24.65 11.56 -2.08
CA ALA A 111 25.81 12.44 -2.38
C ALA A 111 25.37 13.88 -2.73
N GLU A 112 24.28 14.05 -3.49
CA GLU A 112 23.74 15.39 -3.80
C GLU A 112 23.27 16.13 -2.54
N VAL A 113 22.60 15.42 -1.62
CA VAL A 113 22.13 15.99 -0.34
C VAL A 113 23.33 16.37 0.54
N LEU A 114 24.32 15.49 0.68
CA LEU A 114 25.56 15.76 1.44
C LEU A 114 26.29 16.99 0.90
N ALA A 115 26.48 17.06 -0.41
CA ALA A 115 27.14 18.18 -1.07
C ALA A 115 26.37 19.50 -0.88
N ALA A 116 25.05 19.50 -1.00
CA ALA A 116 24.20 20.69 -0.81
C ALA A 116 24.21 21.21 0.65
N LEU A 117 24.39 20.28 1.62
CA LEU A 117 24.48 20.63 3.04
C LEU A 117 25.91 20.96 3.50
N GLY A 118 26.93 20.61 2.70
CA GLY A 118 28.34 20.79 3.05
C GLY A 118 28.88 19.78 4.06
N PHE A 119 28.28 18.59 4.15
CA PHE A 119 28.75 17.50 5.01
C PHE A 119 29.50 16.45 4.21
N THR A 120 30.41 15.73 4.90
CA THR A 120 31.22 14.64 4.27
C THR A 120 30.47 13.32 4.21
N GLY A 121 29.55 13.10 5.14
CA GLY A 121 28.82 11.84 5.35
C GLY A 121 29.44 10.96 6.43
N ASP A 122 30.70 11.22 6.85
CA ASP A 122 31.38 10.48 7.91
C ASP A 122 30.97 10.92 9.32
N GLU A 123 30.31 12.08 9.41
CA GLU A 123 29.82 12.62 10.68
C GLU A 123 28.92 11.58 11.35
N ARG A 124 29.05 11.48 12.68
CA ARG A 124 28.33 10.50 13.48
C ARG A 124 26.98 11.04 13.95
N VAL A 125 25.95 10.23 13.80
CA VAL A 125 24.60 10.51 14.29
C VAL A 125 24.07 9.32 15.08
N LEU A 126 23.22 9.59 16.07
CA LEU A 126 22.48 8.57 16.79
C LEU A 126 21.16 8.29 16.05
N ASP A 127 20.98 7.07 15.63
CA ASP A 127 19.73 6.65 14.97
C ASP A 127 18.55 6.56 15.95
N HIS A 128 17.38 6.19 15.46
CA HIS A 128 16.17 6.05 16.28
C HIS A 128 16.25 4.96 17.36
N TYR A 129 17.20 4.04 17.22
CA TYR A 129 17.48 2.96 18.19
C TYR A 129 18.66 3.29 19.12
N LYS A 130 19.18 4.53 19.05
CA LYS A 130 20.37 4.99 19.78
C LYS A 130 21.66 4.29 19.39
N VAL A 131 21.70 3.78 18.16
CA VAL A 131 22.91 3.22 17.55
C VAL A 131 23.62 4.36 16.84
N GLU A 132 24.93 4.45 17.04
CA GLU A 132 25.78 5.42 16.36
C GLU A 132 26.15 4.91 14.97
N ILE A 133 25.73 5.67 13.93
CA ILE A 133 25.96 5.38 12.52
C ILE A 133 26.56 6.61 11.82
N SER A 134 27.11 6.43 10.60
CA SER A 134 27.51 7.57 9.78
C SER A 134 26.29 8.31 9.24
N PHE A 135 26.43 9.59 8.95
CA PHE A 135 25.35 10.37 8.38
C PHE A 135 24.99 9.92 6.96
N GLU A 136 25.98 9.44 6.18
CA GLU A 136 25.73 8.81 4.89
C GLU A 136 24.82 7.57 5.03
N GLU A 137 25.11 6.68 6.00
CA GLU A 137 24.27 5.50 6.28
C GLU A 137 22.87 5.93 6.72
N ALA A 138 22.76 6.96 7.55
CA ALA A 138 21.47 7.51 7.98
C ALA A 138 20.64 8.00 6.79
N LEU A 139 21.25 8.77 5.87
CA LEU A 139 20.59 9.25 4.65
C LEU A 139 20.24 8.09 3.71
N ARG A 140 21.10 7.07 3.60
CA ARG A 140 20.87 5.92 2.73
C ARG A 140 19.71 5.04 3.21
N ASN A 141 19.67 4.71 4.51
CA ASN A 141 18.85 3.60 5.01
C ASN A 141 17.79 4.00 6.04
N ARG A 142 17.82 5.22 6.60
CA ARG A 142 16.94 5.62 7.70
C ARG A 142 16.01 6.79 7.39
N LEU A 143 16.45 7.71 6.53
CA LEU A 143 15.78 8.99 6.32
C LEU A 143 15.16 9.09 4.93
N SER A 144 13.96 9.65 4.87
CA SER A 144 13.26 9.91 3.60
C SER A 144 13.76 11.21 2.97
N ILE A 145 14.54 11.11 1.90
CA ILE A 145 15.03 12.24 1.11
C ILE A 145 14.40 12.34 -0.30
N GLY A 146 13.49 11.42 -0.60
CA GLY A 146 12.73 11.41 -1.86
C GLY A 146 11.60 12.44 -1.84
N LYS A 147 10.41 12.06 -2.28
CA LYS A 147 9.25 12.95 -2.43
C LYS A 147 9.06 13.87 -1.22
N LEU A 148 9.09 15.20 -1.48
CA LEU A 148 8.91 16.20 -0.46
C LEU A 148 7.48 16.20 0.07
N ALA A 149 7.33 16.15 1.39
CA ALA A 149 6.06 16.26 2.07
C ALA A 149 5.97 17.62 2.81
N ARG A 150 4.77 18.20 2.90
CA ARG A 150 4.55 19.47 3.61
C ARG A 150 5.11 19.47 5.05
N GLY A 151 5.02 18.34 5.76
CA GLY A 151 5.60 18.22 7.10
C GLY A 151 7.11 18.46 7.14
N ALA A 152 7.85 18.06 6.10
CA ALA A 152 9.29 18.25 6.02
C ALA A 152 9.65 19.74 5.90
N ILE A 153 8.85 20.55 5.17
CA ILE A 153 9.03 22.00 5.07
C ILE A 153 8.97 22.64 6.47
N GLY A 154 7.92 22.29 7.25
CA GLY A 154 7.74 22.84 8.59
C GLY A 154 8.85 22.46 9.58
N GLN A 155 9.39 21.26 9.46
CA GLN A 155 10.51 20.83 10.29
C GLN A 155 11.82 21.51 9.87
N TYR A 156 12.08 21.60 8.57
CA TYR A 156 13.24 22.32 8.05
C TYR A 156 13.22 23.82 8.41
N ALA A 157 12.05 24.44 8.34
CA ALA A 157 11.88 25.84 8.75
C ALA A 157 12.20 26.09 10.24
N LYS A 158 11.97 25.10 11.10
CA LYS A 158 12.35 25.21 12.52
C LYS A 158 13.87 25.24 12.70
N LEU A 159 14.61 24.48 11.91
CA LEU A 159 16.07 24.52 11.91
C LEU A 159 16.56 25.88 11.41
N ALA A 160 16.02 26.36 10.29
CA ALA A 160 16.36 27.66 9.71
C ALA A 160 16.09 28.85 10.65
N GLY A 161 15.11 28.72 11.54
CA GLY A 161 14.73 29.74 12.52
C GLY A 161 15.51 29.69 13.85
N ALA A 162 16.45 28.75 14.01
CA ALA A 162 17.25 28.68 15.23
C ALA A 162 18.17 29.91 15.39
N PRO A 163 18.45 30.37 16.61
CA PRO A 163 19.34 31.51 16.85
C PRO A 163 20.72 31.27 16.21
N GLY A 164 21.17 32.22 15.38
CA GLY A 164 22.46 32.14 14.68
C GLY A 164 22.42 31.32 13.38
N VAL A 165 21.30 30.70 13.02
CA VAL A 165 21.06 30.04 11.75
C VAL A 165 20.12 30.93 10.93
N GLY A 166 20.61 31.59 9.90
CA GLY A 166 19.82 32.41 8.98
C GLY A 166 19.99 31.90 7.57
N GLY A 167 18.99 31.18 7.04
CA GLY A 167 19.00 30.72 5.65
C GLY A 167 18.55 31.83 4.68
N ARG A 168 19.08 31.83 3.45
CA ARG A 168 18.54 32.62 2.37
C ARG A 168 17.08 32.20 2.09
N GLY A 169 16.15 33.15 1.97
CA GLY A 169 14.73 32.85 1.71
C GLY A 169 13.92 32.41 2.93
N TYR A 170 14.43 32.59 4.15
CA TYR A 170 13.76 32.17 5.37
C TYR A 170 12.31 32.67 5.51
N ASP A 171 12.05 33.93 5.12
CA ASP A 171 10.70 34.50 5.19
C ASP A 171 9.73 33.76 4.25
N GLU A 172 10.18 33.42 3.04
CA GLU A 172 9.38 32.61 2.11
C GLU A 172 9.16 31.20 2.63
N LEU A 173 10.19 30.55 3.15
CA LEU A 173 10.09 29.22 3.79
C LEU A 173 9.09 29.25 4.96
N LYS A 174 9.13 30.30 5.78
CA LYS A 174 8.20 30.49 6.90
C LYS A 174 6.77 30.71 6.42
N MET A 175 6.57 31.46 5.32
CA MET A 175 5.25 31.64 4.71
C MET A 175 4.65 30.30 4.24
N LEU A 176 5.44 29.39 3.68
CA LEU A 176 4.98 28.05 3.28
C LEU A 176 4.49 27.21 4.47
N CYS A 177 4.91 27.55 5.69
CA CYS A 177 4.50 26.82 6.91
C CYS A 177 3.16 27.28 7.49
N GLY A 178 2.65 28.45 7.09
CA GLY A 178 1.40 29.02 7.59
C GLY A 178 0.19 28.15 7.24
N PRO A 179 -0.78 27.97 8.16
CA PRO A 179 -1.99 27.18 7.90
C PRO A 179 -2.82 27.75 6.76
N GLU A 180 -2.78 29.07 6.55
CA GLU A 180 -3.44 29.79 5.45
C GLU A 180 -2.80 29.50 4.08
N ASN A 181 -1.53 29.08 4.06
CA ASN A 181 -0.76 28.81 2.84
C ASN A 181 -0.70 27.31 2.49
N LYS A 182 -1.63 26.50 3.02
CA LYS A 182 -1.64 25.05 2.79
C LYS A 182 -1.59 24.67 1.30
N ALA A 183 -2.40 25.32 0.47
CA ALA A 183 -2.45 25.06 -0.97
C ALA A 183 -1.12 25.40 -1.65
N ARG A 184 -0.49 26.54 -1.31
CA ARG A 184 0.81 26.94 -1.82
C ARG A 184 1.92 25.97 -1.40
N ALA A 185 1.89 25.47 -0.16
CA ALA A 185 2.84 24.46 0.30
C ALA A 185 2.67 23.11 -0.41
N GLU A 186 1.43 22.71 -0.70
CA GLU A 186 1.13 21.50 -1.49
C GLU A 186 1.61 21.65 -2.94
N GLU A 187 1.39 22.81 -3.55
CA GLU A 187 1.91 23.15 -4.88
C GLU A 187 3.45 23.16 -4.89
N TYR A 188 4.09 23.76 -3.88
CA TYR A 188 5.54 23.72 -3.76
C TYR A 188 6.07 22.30 -3.64
N CYS A 189 5.44 21.43 -2.84
CA CYS A 189 5.84 20.02 -2.69
C CYS A 189 5.64 19.20 -3.97
N TRP A 190 4.76 19.64 -4.87
CA TRP A 190 4.43 18.87 -6.05
C TRP A 190 5.65 18.63 -6.93
N GLY A 191 6.00 17.34 -7.12
CA GLY A 191 7.13 16.93 -7.94
C GLY A 191 8.51 17.29 -7.41
N ARG A 192 8.65 17.80 -6.18
CA ARG A 192 9.93 18.07 -5.51
C ARG A 192 10.35 16.96 -4.58
N GLU A 193 11.66 16.86 -4.38
CA GLU A 193 12.32 16.01 -3.40
C GLU A 193 13.02 16.87 -2.34
N PHE A 194 13.58 16.25 -1.31
CA PHE A 194 14.25 16.99 -0.24
C PHE A 194 15.42 17.85 -0.74
N ILE A 195 16.15 17.38 -1.76
CA ILE A 195 17.25 18.13 -2.38
C ILE A 195 16.79 19.50 -2.90
N ASP A 196 15.58 19.60 -3.45
CA ASP A 196 15.05 20.87 -3.96
C ASP A 196 14.84 21.87 -2.81
N LEU A 197 14.31 21.39 -1.66
CA LEU A 197 14.10 22.22 -0.48
C LEU A 197 15.41 22.83 0.05
N ILE A 198 16.45 22.02 0.20
CA ILE A 198 17.76 22.50 0.72
C ILE A 198 18.53 23.35 -0.28
N THR A 199 18.23 23.20 -1.57
CA THR A 199 18.80 24.05 -2.63
C THR A 199 18.10 25.39 -2.70
N ASP A 200 16.77 25.42 -2.61
CA ASP A 200 15.98 26.65 -2.64
C ASP A 200 16.20 27.48 -1.36
N PHE A 201 16.42 26.84 -0.21
CA PHE A 201 16.58 27.47 1.11
C PHE A 201 17.86 26.98 1.82
N PRO A 202 19.07 27.35 1.34
CA PRO A 202 20.32 26.84 1.87
C PRO A 202 20.66 27.41 3.26
N GLY A 203 21.54 26.70 4.01
CA GLY A 203 22.13 27.20 5.25
C GLY A 203 21.27 27.03 6.51
N ALA A 204 20.21 26.21 6.47
CA ALA A 204 19.30 25.99 7.59
C ALA A 204 19.74 24.91 8.58
N VAL A 205 20.76 24.12 8.25
CA VAL A 205 21.20 22.96 9.04
C VAL A 205 22.60 23.19 9.58
N ALA A 206 22.76 23.22 10.91
CA ALA A 206 24.06 23.39 11.54
C ALA A 206 24.78 22.06 11.80
N THR A 207 24.04 21.00 12.09
CA THR A 207 24.61 19.67 12.38
C THR A 207 23.80 18.54 11.73
N PRO A 208 24.44 17.42 11.34
CA PRO A 208 23.75 16.24 10.83
C PRO A 208 22.68 15.68 11.77
N GLN A 209 22.93 15.72 13.09
CA GLN A 209 21.99 15.21 14.08
C GLN A 209 20.68 16.00 14.14
N GLU A 210 20.74 17.33 13.96
CA GLU A 210 19.53 18.15 13.87
C GLU A 210 18.68 17.75 12.70
N LEU A 211 19.29 17.56 11.51
CA LEU A 211 18.58 17.09 10.34
C LEU A 211 18.00 15.69 10.53
N PHE A 212 18.77 14.76 11.13
CA PHE A 212 18.30 13.42 11.44
C PHE A 212 17.03 13.44 12.30
N ASN A 213 16.97 14.35 13.27
CA ASN A 213 15.84 14.45 14.20
C ASN A 213 14.55 14.99 13.57
N VAL A 214 14.65 15.73 12.46
CA VAL A 214 13.49 16.39 11.82
C VAL A 214 13.02 15.72 10.54
N LEU A 215 13.88 14.95 9.86
CA LEU A 215 13.46 14.23 8.67
C LEU A 215 12.59 13.02 9.03
N GLN A 216 11.65 12.72 8.14
CA GLN A 216 10.82 11.53 8.27
C GLN A 216 11.66 10.26 8.05
N ARG A 217 11.26 9.18 8.73
CA ARG A 217 11.87 7.88 8.51
C ARG A 217 11.58 7.38 7.09
N LEU A 218 12.56 6.73 6.51
CA LEU A 218 12.37 5.92 5.32
C LEU A 218 11.53 4.69 5.73
N VAL A 219 10.38 4.51 5.08
CA VAL A 219 9.43 3.45 5.44
C VAL A 219 9.42 2.36 4.39
N PRO A 220 9.23 1.09 4.79
CA PRO A 220 9.04 0.01 3.84
C PRO A 220 7.90 0.27 2.88
N ARG A 221 7.97 -0.32 1.68
CA ARG A 221 6.87 -0.35 0.71
C ARG A 221 6.31 -1.75 0.63
N LEU A 222 4.99 -1.83 0.70
CA LEU A 222 4.26 -3.07 0.55
C LEU A 222 3.91 -3.27 -0.93
N TYR A 223 4.09 -4.50 -1.40
CA TYR A 223 3.72 -4.94 -2.75
C TYR A 223 2.90 -6.21 -2.60
N SER A 224 1.70 -6.23 -3.15
CA SER A 224 0.82 -7.39 -3.10
C SER A 224 1.52 -8.60 -3.73
N ILE A 225 1.43 -9.76 -3.09
CA ILE A 225 2.01 -11.00 -3.59
C ILE A 225 1.23 -11.46 -4.82
N ALA A 226 1.96 -11.82 -5.87
CA ALA A 226 1.42 -12.22 -7.17
C ALA A 226 1.51 -13.73 -7.43
N SER A 227 1.88 -14.54 -6.43
CA SER A 227 2.02 -16.00 -6.54
C SER A 227 1.24 -16.71 -5.45
N SER A 228 0.85 -17.97 -5.73
CA SER A 228 0.43 -18.92 -4.71
C SER A 228 1.64 -19.70 -4.20
N GLN A 229 1.76 -19.87 -2.87
CA GLN A 229 2.84 -20.68 -2.29
C GLN A 229 2.67 -22.17 -2.61
N LEU A 230 1.45 -22.64 -2.89
CA LEU A 230 1.21 -24.01 -3.34
C LEU A 230 1.80 -24.26 -4.73
N ALA A 231 1.77 -23.26 -5.61
CA ALA A 231 2.37 -23.34 -6.95
C ALA A 231 3.88 -23.03 -6.93
N HIS A 232 4.33 -22.18 -5.98
CA HIS A 232 5.70 -21.69 -5.89
C HIS A 232 6.21 -21.74 -4.44
N PRO A 233 6.57 -22.93 -3.90
CA PRO A 233 6.85 -23.13 -2.47
C PRO A 233 7.98 -22.25 -1.91
N ASP A 234 9.01 -22.02 -2.72
CA ASP A 234 10.28 -21.42 -2.27
C ASP A 234 10.41 -19.94 -2.61
N VAL A 235 9.38 -19.33 -3.19
CA VAL A 235 9.43 -17.93 -3.63
C VAL A 235 8.15 -17.17 -3.35
N ALA A 236 8.26 -15.86 -3.17
CA ALA A 236 7.15 -14.91 -3.23
C ALA A 236 7.38 -13.96 -4.41
N GLU A 237 6.36 -13.82 -5.26
CA GLU A 237 6.42 -13.01 -6.48
C GLU A 237 5.60 -11.73 -6.33
N THR A 238 5.95 -10.69 -7.07
CA THR A 238 5.19 -9.44 -7.10
C THR A 238 5.32 -8.73 -8.43
N SER A 239 4.36 -7.83 -8.70
CA SER A 239 4.37 -6.93 -9.86
C SER A 239 4.65 -5.50 -9.40
N VAL A 240 5.68 -4.89 -9.96
CA VAL A 240 6.14 -3.55 -9.54
C VAL A 240 6.15 -2.61 -10.72
N ARG A 241 5.36 -1.54 -10.63
CA ARG A 241 5.51 -0.40 -11.54
C ARG A 241 6.62 0.50 -11.05
N VAL A 242 7.66 0.69 -11.84
CA VAL A 242 8.76 1.62 -11.56
C VAL A 242 8.25 3.05 -11.78
N VAL A 243 8.28 3.86 -10.72
CA VAL A 243 7.84 5.25 -10.78
C VAL A 243 8.97 6.11 -11.31
N ARG A 244 8.81 6.65 -12.53
CA ARG A 244 9.71 7.63 -13.16
C ARG A 244 8.91 8.80 -13.68
N TYR A 245 9.41 10.02 -13.49
CA TYR A 245 8.80 11.23 -14.05
C TYR A 245 9.83 12.37 -14.02
N ASP A 246 9.61 13.39 -14.85
CA ASP A 246 10.45 14.60 -14.89
C ASP A 246 9.68 15.78 -14.32
N THR A 247 10.27 16.46 -13.35
CA THR A 247 9.71 17.69 -12.77
C THR A 247 10.82 18.64 -12.34
N HIS A 248 10.56 19.95 -12.49
CA HIS A 248 11.50 21.00 -12.09
C HIS A 248 12.91 20.81 -12.69
N GLY A 249 12.98 20.32 -13.95
CA GLY A 249 14.23 20.08 -14.66
C GLY A 249 15.06 18.89 -14.15
N ARG A 250 14.49 18.01 -13.33
CA ARG A 250 15.16 16.82 -12.76
C ARG A 250 14.35 15.55 -13.04
N GLY A 251 15.04 14.47 -13.41
CA GLY A 251 14.49 13.13 -13.44
C GLY A 251 14.23 12.64 -12.01
N ARG A 252 13.02 12.16 -11.74
CA ARG A 252 12.59 11.64 -10.45
C ARG A 252 12.43 10.13 -10.53
N LEU A 253 12.80 9.44 -9.46
CA LEU A 253 12.67 7.99 -9.36
C LEU A 253 12.11 7.61 -7.99
N GLY A 254 11.08 6.77 -7.99
CA GLY A 254 10.55 6.22 -6.74
C GLY A 254 11.63 5.45 -5.98
N VAL A 255 11.77 5.67 -4.66
CA VAL A 255 12.87 5.08 -3.88
C VAL A 255 12.82 3.55 -3.94
N ALA A 256 11.72 2.93 -3.50
CA ALA A 256 11.59 1.48 -3.50
C ALA A 256 11.41 0.90 -4.90
N SER A 257 10.49 1.45 -5.70
CA SER A 257 10.25 0.94 -7.05
C SER A 257 11.44 1.13 -7.98
N GLY A 258 12.20 2.22 -7.81
CA GLY A 258 13.46 2.45 -8.53
C GLY A 258 14.56 1.48 -8.10
N GLN A 259 14.66 1.15 -6.80
CA GLN A 259 15.57 0.11 -6.33
C GLN A 259 15.23 -1.23 -6.97
N LEU A 260 13.96 -1.61 -6.99
CA LEU A 260 13.50 -2.87 -7.57
C LEU A 260 13.66 -2.91 -9.10
N GLY A 261 13.54 -1.76 -9.78
CA GLY A 261 13.73 -1.67 -11.22
C GLY A 261 15.19 -1.65 -11.66
N GLU A 262 16.06 -0.93 -10.94
CA GLU A 262 17.43 -0.63 -11.38
C GLU A 262 18.51 -1.43 -10.66
N ARG A 263 18.30 -1.80 -9.38
CA ARG A 263 19.33 -2.34 -8.50
C ARG A 263 19.04 -3.73 -7.95
N ALA A 264 17.83 -4.24 -8.17
CA ALA A 264 17.46 -5.59 -7.77
C ALA A 264 17.80 -6.61 -8.87
N HIS A 265 19.08 -6.80 -9.15
CA HIS A 265 19.52 -7.80 -10.11
C HIS A 265 19.35 -9.21 -9.56
N VAL A 266 19.15 -10.18 -10.46
CA VAL A 266 19.10 -11.60 -10.08
C VAL A 266 20.40 -11.99 -9.36
N GLY A 267 20.29 -12.59 -8.18
CA GLY A 267 21.39 -12.90 -7.27
C GLY A 267 21.63 -11.87 -6.17
N GLU A 268 21.15 -10.64 -6.31
CA GLU A 268 21.23 -9.62 -5.25
C GLU A 268 20.33 -9.95 -4.06
N LYS A 269 20.76 -9.54 -2.87
CA LYS A 269 19.99 -9.70 -1.63
C LYS A 269 19.33 -8.39 -1.23
N LEU A 270 18.03 -8.46 -0.96
CA LEU A 270 17.23 -7.32 -0.48
C LEU A 270 16.56 -7.66 0.85
N PRO A 271 16.50 -6.68 1.78
CA PRO A 271 15.78 -6.85 3.04
C PRO A 271 14.26 -6.79 2.80
N ILE A 272 13.59 -7.91 3.06
CA ILE A 272 12.14 -8.04 2.92
C ILE A 272 11.51 -8.62 4.20
N PHE A 273 10.19 -8.51 4.31
CA PHE A 273 9.37 -9.26 5.26
C PHE A 273 8.01 -9.54 4.65
N LEU A 274 7.35 -10.59 5.12
CA LEU A 274 5.98 -10.90 4.73
C LEU A 274 5.01 -10.14 5.63
N HIS A 275 4.02 -9.49 5.01
CA HIS A 275 3.00 -8.72 5.72
C HIS A 275 1.63 -9.34 5.49
N GLN A 276 1.05 -9.88 6.55
CA GLN A 276 -0.26 -10.51 6.52
C GLN A 276 -1.37 -9.48 6.44
N ILE A 277 -2.30 -9.66 5.51
CA ILE A 277 -3.48 -8.81 5.31
C ILE A 277 -4.74 -9.61 5.65
N GLN A 278 -5.32 -9.36 6.81
CA GLN A 278 -6.45 -10.13 7.37
C GLN A 278 -7.75 -10.05 6.54
N ASN A 279 -7.97 -8.94 5.83
CA ASN A 279 -9.25 -8.61 5.21
C ASN A 279 -9.19 -8.64 3.68
N PHE A 280 -8.24 -9.40 3.10
CA PHE A 280 -8.14 -9.62 1.66
C PHE A 280 -7.77 -11.09 1.41
N ARG A 281 -8.80 -11.96 1.46
CA ARG A 281 -8.65 -13.42 1.42
C ARG A 281 -9.66 -14.05 0.48
N LEU A 282 -9.27 -15.15 -0.16
CA LEU A 282 -10.20 -16.01 -0.89
C LEU A 282 -11.33 -16.50 0.03
N PRO A 283 -12.51 -16.87 -0.54
CA PRO A 283 -13.56 -17.50 0.23
C PRO A 283 -13.10 -18.83 0.85
N GLU A 284 -13.58 -19.15 2.04
CA GLU A 284 -13.40 -20.48 2.64
C GLU A 284 -14.11 -21.57 1.82
N ASP A 285 -15.30 -21.24 1.28
CA ASP A 285 -16.00 -22.09 0.32
C ASP A 285 -15.34 -22.04 -1.05
N SER A 286 -14.63 -23.10 -1.44
CA SER A 286 -13.96 -23.22 -2.73
C SER A 286 -14.91 -23.21 -3.94
N ALA A 287 -16.21 -23.47 -3.72
CA ALA A 287 -17.25 -23.41 -4.74
C ALA A 287 -17.85 -22.00 -4.92
N ALA A 288 -17.54 -21.05 -4.01
CA ALA A 288 -18.00 -19.69 -4.14
C ALA A 288 -17.37 -19.01 -5.37
N PRO A 289 -18.17 -18.31 -6.20
CA PRO A 289 -17.64 -17.54 -7.32
C PRO A 289 -16.84 -16.33 -6.83
N VAL A 290 -15.83 -15.91 -7.60
CA VAL A 290 -15.04 -14.71 -7.31
C VAL A 290 -15.00 -13.76 -8.51
N ILE A 291 -15.17 -12.46 -8.24
CA ILE A 291 -15.09 -11.38 -9.21
C ILE A 291 -13.91 -10.50 -8.78
N MET A 292 -12.97 -10.29 -9.67
CA MET A 292 -11.69 -9.62 -9.40
C MET A 292 -11.54 -8.41 -10.31
N VAL A 293 -11.29 -7.22 -9.75
CA VAL A 293 -11.08 -5.99 -10.52
C VAL A 293 -9.70 -5.44 -10.21
N GLY A 294 -8.75 -5.60 -11.14
CA GLY A 294 -7.33 -5.29 -10.93
C GLY A 294 -6.61 -4.71 -12.14
N PRO A 295 -6.80 -3.41 -12.45
CA PRO A 295 -6.05 -2.78 -13.52
C PRO A 295 -4.58 -2.54 -13.14
N GLY A 296 -3.69 -2.61 -14.15
CA GLY A 296 -2.26 -2.43 -13.97
C GLY A 296 -1.66 -3.42 -12.96
N THR A 297 -0.85 -2.95 -12.02
CA THR A 297 -0.27 -3.79 -10.95
C THR A 297 -1.29 -4.35 -9.96
N GLY A 298 -2.54 -3.88 -9.99
CA GLY A 298 -3.65 -4.48 -9.23
C GLY A 298 -3.97 -5.91 -9.63
N ILE A 299 -3.42 -6.42 -10.74
CA ILE A 299 -3.49 -7.84 -11.14
C ILE A 299 -2.74 -8.77 -10.17
N ALA A 300 -1.74 -8.27 -9.44
CA ALA A 300 -0.84 -9.09 -8.62
C ALA A 300 -1.58 -10.09 -7.71
N PRO A 301 -2.43 -9.67 -6.76
CA PRO A 301 -3.11 -10.62 -5.88
C PRO A 301 -4.09 -11.52 -6.61
N PHE A 302 -4.61 -11.12 -7.77
CA PHE A 302 -5.57 -11.92 -8.53
C PHE A 302 -4.88 -13.03 -9.31
N ARG A 303 -3.65 -12.81 -9.77
CA ARG A 303 -2.80 -13.88 -10.28
C ARG A 303 -2.56 -14.94 -9.19
N ALA A 304 -2.22 -14.50 -7.97
CA ALA A 304 -2.06 -15.39 -6.82
C ALA A 304 -3.34 -16.16 -6.48
N PHE A 305 -4.51 -15.49 -6.51
CA PHE A 305 -5.80 -16.11 -6.27
C PHE A 305 -6.13 -17.20 -7.32
N LEU A 306 -5.86 -16.93 -8.58
CA LEU A 306 -6.09 -17.90 -9.67
C LEU A 306 -5.16 -19.11 -9.53
N GLU A 307 -3.88 -18.92 -9.24
CA GLU A 307 -2.92 -20.00 -8.99
C GLU A 307 -3.31 -20.85 -7.77
N GLU A 308 -3.74 -20.22 -6.66
CA GLU A 308 -4.21 -20.90 -5.46
C GLU A 308 -5.46 -21.75 -5.75
N ARG A 309 -6.44 -21.16 -6.43
CA ARG A 309 -7.67 -21.89 -6.79
C ARG A 309 -7.40 -23.03 -7.77
N GLN A 310 -6.44 -22.88 -8.67
CA GLN A 310 -5.97 -23.95 -9.53
C GLN A 310 -5.30 -25.07 -8.72
N ALA A 311 -4.39 -24.72 -7.83
CA ALA A 311 -3.63 -25.67 -7.02
C ALA A 311 -4.53 -26.45 -6.02
N THR A 312 -5.56 -25.80 -5.49
CA THR A 312 -6.53 -26.42 -4.56
C THR A 312 -7.69 -27.12 -5.26
N GLY A 313 -7.80 -27.03 -6.58
CA GLY A 313 -8.93 -27.60 -7.33
C GLY A 313 -10.27 -26.92 -7.00
N ALA A 314 -10.26 -25.62 -6.68
CA ALA A 314 -11.47 -24.85 -6.38
C ALA A 314 -12.44 -24.86 -7.58
N SER A 315 -13.71 -25.19 -7.35
CA SER A 315 -14.71 -25.38 -8.40
C SER A 315 -15.55 -24.14 -8.73
N GLY A 316 -15.47 -23.09 -7.92
CA GLY A 316 -16.22 -21.86 -8.15
C GLY A 316 -15.68 -21.06 -9.34
N ASP A 317 -16.58 -20.37 -10.02
CA ASP A 317 -16.25 -19.53 -11.17
C ASP A 317 -15.32 -18.36 -10.82
N ASN A 318 -14.46 -17.97 -11.79
CA ASN A 318 -13.51 -16.86 -11.65
C ASN A 318 -13.71 -15.83 -12.76
N TRP A 319 -14.04 -14.59 -12.39
CA TRP A 319 -14.21 -13.49 -13.34
C TRP A 319 -13.21 -12.37 -13.06
N LEU A 320 -12.37 -12.07 -14.03
CA LEU A 320 -11.35 -11.02 -13.91
C LEU A 320 -11.67 -9.86 -14.85
N PHE A 321 -11.65 -8.65 -14.28
CA PHE A 321 -11.63 -7.39 -15.02
C PHE A 321 -10.20 -6.82 -14.94
N PHE A 322 -9.50 -6.85 -16.06
CA PHE A 322 -8.15 -6.29 -16.19
C PHE A 322 -8.19 -5.03 -17.06
N GLY A 323 -7.34 -4.06 -16.77
CA GLY A 323 -7.23 -2.84 -17.58
C GLY A 323 -5.86 -2.19 -17.53
N ASP A 324 -5.46 -1.56 -18.64
CA ASP A 324 -4.26 -0.73 -18.69
C ASP A 324 -4.35 0.26 -19.87
N GLN A 325 -3.19 0.74 -20.41
CA GLN A 325 -3.16 1.72 -21.51
C GLN A 325 -3.35 1.06 -22.87
N HIS A 326 -2.50 0.12 -23.25
CA HIS A 326 -2.48 -0.52 -24.56
C HIS A 326 -2.44 -2.05 -24.45
N VAL A 327 -3.23 -2.77 -25.25
CA VAL A 327 -3.21 -4.23 -25.26
C VAL A 327 -1.85 -4.77 -25.70
N ALA A 328 -1.21 -4.12 -26.66
CA ALA A 328 0.04 -4.60 -27.28
C ALA A 328 1.24 -4.54 -26.32
N SER A 329 1.24 -3.61 -25.36
CA SER A 329 2.41 -3.35 -24.49
C SER A 329 2.13 -3.44 -22.99
N ASP A 330 0.86 -3.38 -22.57
CA ASP A 330 0.52 -3.25 -21.17
C ASP A 330 -0.40 -4.36 -20.66
N PHE A 331 -0.64 -5.40 -21.46
CA PHE A 331 -1.40 -6.55 -21.02
C PHE A 331 -0.52 -7.48 -20.19
N LEU A 332 -0.40 -7.16 -18.89
CA LEU A 332 0.43 -7.91 -17.95
C LEU A 332 -0.06 -9.35 -17.81
N TYR A 333 0.87 -10.31 -17.85
CA TYR A 333 0.59 -11.76 -17.73
C TYR A 333 -0.38 -12.30 -18.79
N GLN A 334 -0.49 -11.67 -19.98
CA GLN A 334 -1.43 -12.04 -21.03
C GLN A 334 -1.41 -13.55 -21.36
N GLU A 335 -0.23 -14.12 -21.59
CA GLU A 335 -0.07 -15.54 -21.95
C GLU A 335 -0.61 -16.46 -20.84
N GLN A 336 -0.27 -16.17 -19.58
CA GLN A 336 -0.73 -16.97 -18.43
C GLN A 336 -2.25 -16.87 -18.25
N LEU A 337 -2.82 -15.67 -18.30
CA LEU A 337 -4.27 -15.46 -18.15
C LEU A 337 -5.05 -16.12 -19.28
N THR A 338 -4.54 -16.06 -20.51
CA THR A 338 -5.15 -16.73 -21.67
C THR A 338 -5.10 -18.26 -21.54
N ALA A 339 -3.97 -18.80 -21.03
CA ALA A 339 -3.87 -20.23 -20.75
C ALA A 339 -4.85 -20.65 -19.65
N MET A 340 -4.92 -19.91 -18.54
CA MET A 340 -5.88 -20.19 -17.45
C MET A 340 -7.33 -20.11 -17.93
N GLN A 341 -7.66 -19.21 -18.87
CA GLN A 341 -8.99 -19.15 -19.46
C GLN A 341 -9.27 -20.36 -20.33
N LYS A 342 -8.31 -20.80 -21.15
CA LYS A 342 -8.44 -21.99 -21.99
C LYS A 342 -8.60 -23.27 -21.17
N ASP A 343 -7.91 -23.35 -20.03
CA ASP A 343 -7.93 -24.48 -19.10
C ASP A 343 -9.15 -24.47 -18.17
N GLY A 344 -10.02 -23.44 -18.26
CA GLY A 344 -11.25 -23.30 -17.48
C GLY A 344 -11.07 -22.78 -16.05
N ILE A 345 -9.83 -22.45 -15.64
CA ILE A 345 -9.55 -21.84 -14.31
C ILE A 345 -10.10 -20.42 -14.26
N LEU A 346 -9.83 -19.61 -15.28
CA LEU A 346 -10.41 -18.28 -15.45
C LEU A 346 -11.66 -18.39 -16.30
N THR A 347 -12.84 -18.41 -15.67
CA THR A 347 -14.13 -18.59 -16.35
C THR A 347 -14.40 -17.45 -17.33
N ARG A 348 -14.05 -16.21 -16.92
CA ARG A 348 -14.26 -15.02 -17.75
C ARG A 348 -13.18 -13.96 -17.53
N LEU A 349 -12.78 -13.35 -18.64
CA LEU A 349 -11.83 -12.23 -18.67
C LEU A 349 -12.40 -11.09 -19.49
N ASP A 350 -12.65 -9.94 -18.85
CA ASP A 350 -12.99 -8.70 -19.53
C ASP A 350 -11.83 -7.71 -19.41
N THR A 351 -11.47 -7.09 -20.54
CA THR A 351 -10.33 -6.18 -20.61
C THR A 351 -10.74 -4.76 -21.01
N ALA A 352 -10.03 -3.77 -20.48
CA ALA A 352 -10.23 -2.36 -20.77
C ALA A 352 -8.87 -1.68 -21.03
N PHE A 353 -8.58 -1.43 -22.32
CA PHE A 353 -7.37 -0.71 -22.71
C PHE A 353 -7.72 0.73 -23.07
N SER A 354 -7.29 1.68 -22.23
CA SER A 354 -7.81 3.05 -22.24
C SER A 354 -7.29 3.91 -23.40
N ARG A 355 -6.28 3.46 -24.15
CA ARG A 355 -5.65 4.25 -25.21
C ARG A 355 -5.68 3.58 -26.59
N ASP A 356 -6.31 2.41 -26.73
CA ASP A 356 -6.40 1.70 -28.02
C ASP A 356 -7.53 2.20 -28.92
N GLN A 357 -8.40 3.05 -28.38
CA GLN A 357 -9.50 3.70 -29.09
C GLN A 357 -9.64 5.17 -28.70
N LYS A 358 -10.40 5.94 -29.49
CA LYS A 358 -10.59 7.37 -29.30
C LYS A 358 -11.26 7.71 -27.95
N ALA A 359 -12.30 6.97 -27.57
CA ALA A 359 -12.97 7.11 -26.27
C ALA A 359 -12.25 6.21 -25.25
N LYS A 360 -11.82 6.77 -24.12
CA LYS A 360 -11.17 5.98 -23.06
C LYS A 360 -12.17 5.01 -22.45
N ILE A 361 -11.78 3.75 -22.34
CA ILE A 361 -12.54 2.68 -21.70
C ILE A 361 -11.72 2.18 -20.50
N TYR A 362 -12.35 2.09 -19.34
CA TYR A 362 -11.76 1.63 -18.10
C TYR A 362 -12.52 0.42 -17.54
N VAL A 363 -12.00 -0.23 -16.53
CA VAL A 363 -12.63 -1.42 -15.92
C VAL A 363 -14.04 -1.15 -15.39
N GLN A 364 -14.33 0.03 -14.85
CA GLN A 364 -15.67 0.40 -14.40
C GLN A 364 -16.69 0.51 -15.55
N ASP A 365 -16.25 0.79 -16.77
CA ASP A 365 -17.13 0.81 -17.94
C ASP A 365 -17.52 -0.62 -18.34
N ARG A 366 -16.57 -1.57 -18.27
CA ARG A 366 -16.83 -2.99 -18.46
C ARG A 366 -17.77 -3.56 -17.39
N LEU A 367 -17.64 -3.14 -16.13
CA LEU A 367 -18.59 -3.52 -15.07
C LEU A 367 -20.02 -3.09 -15.42
N ARG A 368 -20.20 -1.86 -15.92
CA ARG A 368 -21.52 -1.35 -16.34
C ARG A 368 -22.06 -2.08 -17.58
N GLU A 369 -21.23 -2.37 -18.57
CA GLU A 369 -21.61 -3.13 -19.75
C GLU A 369 -22.16 -4.51 -19.40
N HIS A 370 -21.63 -5.13 -18.34
CA HIS A 370 -22.03 -6.46 -17.87
C HIS A 370 -22.87 -6.44 -16.57
N ALA A 371 -23.54 -5.33 -16.28
CA ALA A 371 -24.24 -5.11 -15.02
C ALA A 371 -25.23 -6.23 -14.65
N ALA A 372 -26.02 -6.72 -15.59
CA ALA A 372 -27.01 -7.78 -15.34
C ALA A 372 -26.34 -9.11 -14.94
N GLU A 373 -25.26 -9.50 -15.64
CA GLU A 373 -24.52 -10.72 -15.34
C GLU A 373 -23.74 -10.56 -14.03
N LEU A 374 -23.14 -9.40 -13.81
CA LEU A 374 -22.46 -9.06 -12.57
C LEU A 374 -23.40 -9.26 -11.36
N TYR A 375 -24.61 -8.71 -11.45
CA TYR A 375 -25.62 -8.88 -10.41
C TYR A 375 -26.02 -10.36 -10.23
N ALA A 376 -26.21 -11.09 -11.31
CA ALA A 376 -26.51 -12.52 -11.24
C ALA A 376 -25.40 -13.33 -10.53
N TRP A 377 -24.12 -12.96 -10.71
CA TRP A 377 -23.03 -13.58 -9.97
C TRP A 377 -23.08 -13.22 -8.48
N LEU A 378 -23.40 -11.97 -8.13
CA LEU A 378 -23.55 -11.55 -6.73
C LEU A 378 -24.67 -12.33 -6.02
N GLU A 379 -25.79 -12.59 -6.70
CA GLU A 379 -26.91 -13.39 -6.17
C GLU A 379 -26.53 -14.87 -5.98
N ARG A 380 -25.59 -15.40 -6.77
CA ARG A 380 -24.99 -16.72 -6.55
C ARG A 380 -24.00 -16.77 -5.38
N GLY A 381 -23.83 -15.66 -4.66
CA GLY A 381 -22.92 -15.58 -3.51
C GLY A 381 -21.49 -15.13 -3.87
N ALA A 382 -21.25 -14.56 -5.06
CA ALA A 382 -19.91 -14.17 -5.47
C ALA A 382 -19.25 -13.18 -4.49
N TYR A 383 -17.94 -13.37 -4.29
CA TYR A 383 -17.07 -12.41 -3.62
C TYR A 383 -16.52 -11.42 -4.63
N PHE A 384 -16.44 -10.15 -4.26
CA PHE A 384 -16.00 -9.07 -5.12
C PHE A 384 -14.74 -8.41 -4.56
N TYR A 385 -13.67 -8.43 -5.35
CA TYR A 385 -12.34 -7.95 -4.95
C TYR A 385 -11.90 -6.78 -5.82
N VAL A 386 -11.29 -5.77 -5.20
CA VAL A 386 -10.73 -4.60 -5.90
C VAL A 386 -9.28 -4.40 -5.46
N CYS A 387 -8.34 -4.35 -6.42
CA CYS A 387 -6.94 -4.01 -6.14
C CYS A 387 -6.42 -2.95 -7.10
N GLY A 388 -5.66 -1.97 -6.59
CA GLY A 388 -4.99 -0.91 -7.35
C GLY A 388 -5.21 0.50 -6.80
N ASP A 389 -5.36 1.50 -7.67
CA ASP A 389 -5.44 2.92 -7.27
C ASP A 389 -6.63 3.25 -6.37
N ALA A 390 -6.31 3.76 -5.17
CA ALA A 390 -7.30 4.11 -4.15
C ALA A 390 -8.06 5.42 -4.46
N THR A 391 -7.47 6.30 -5.24
CA THR A 391 -7.93 7.69 -5.38
C THR A 391 -9.05 7.85 -6.40
N LEU A 392 -8.89 7.28 -7.57
CA LEU A 392 -9.83 7.38 -8.69
C LEU A 392 -10.47 6.04 -9.04
N MET A 393 -9.65 4.99 -9.27
CA MET A 393 -10.11 3.70 -9.76
C MET A 393 -11.06 3.01 -8.78
N ALA A 394 -10.68 2.86 -7.53
CA ALA A 394 -11.48 2.13 -6.54
C ALA A 394 -12.85 2.80 -6.30
N LYS A 395 -12.91 4.14 -6.34
CA LYS A 395 -14.17 4.89 -6.23
C LYS A 395 -15.06 4.68 -7.46
N ALA A 396 -14.47 4.73 -8.66
CA ALA A 396 -15.22 4.54 -9.90
C ALA A 396 -15.75 3.09 -10.02
N VAL A 397 -14.98 2.11 -9.56
CA VAL A 397 -15.40 0.70 -9.47
C VAL A 397 -16.54 0.52 -8.46
N GLU A 398 -16.45 1.14 -7.27
CA GLU A 398 -17.53 1.07 -6.28
C GLU A 398 -18.82 1.69 -6.81
N LEU A 399 -18.75 2.82 -7.52
CA LEU A 399 -19.92 3.42 -8.17
C LEU A 399 -20.50 2.51 -9.26
N ALA A 400 -19.68 1.94 -10.13
CA ALA A 400 -20.16 1.02 -11.15
C ALA A 400 -20.79 -0.25 -10.58
N LEU A 401 -20.28 -0.75 -9.46
CA LEU A 401 -20.88 -1.87 -8.73
C LEU A 401 -22.25 -1.49 -8.16
N LEU A 402 -22.39 -0.29 -7.57
CA LEU A 402 -23.68 0.22 -7.09
C LEU A 402 -24.68 0.37 -8.23
N ASP A 403 -24.25 0.91 -9.39
CA ASP A 403 -25.09 1.02 -10.59
C ASP A 403 -25.60 -0.37 -11.04
N ALA A 404 -24.70 -1.39 -11.07
CA ALA A 404 -25.05 -2.75 -11.43
C ALA A 404 -26.02 -3.41 -10.44
N ILE A 405 -25.80 -3.22 -9.15
CA ILE A 405 -26.72 -3.71 -8.10
C ILE A 405 -28.10 -3.07 -8.24
N ALA A 406 -28.19 -1.73 -8.37
CA ALA A 406 -29.44 -1.02 -8.52
C ALA A 406 -30.22 -1.49 -9.75
N ALA A 407 -29.55 -1.63 -10.89
CA ALA A 407 -30.15 -2.08 -12.14
C ALA A 407 -30.64 -3.54 -12.06
N GLY A 408 -29.79 -4.43 -11.51
CA GLY A 408 -30.11 -5.87 -11.43
C GLY A 408 -31.19 -6.21 -10.40
N SER A 409 -31.16 -5.56 -9.25
CA SER A 409 -32.18 -5.74 -8.19
C SER A 409 -33.44 -4.89 -8.39
N GLN A 410 -33.47 -4.01 -9.38
CA GLN A 410 -34.53 -3.01 -9.58
C GLN A 410 -34.79 -2.17 -8.30
N SER A 411 -33.72 -1.90 -7.53
CA SER A 411 -33.80 -1.14 -6.28
C SER A 411 -33.43 0.33 -6.50
N THR A 412 -33.70 1.14 -5.47
CA THR A 412 -33.21 2.52 -5.43
C THR A 412 -31.70 2.58 -5.16
N PRO A 413 -31.02 3.71 -5.38
CA PRO A 413 -29.62 3.88 -5.01
C PRO A 413 -29.32 3.58 -3.53
N GLU A 414 -30.28 3.89 -2.66
CA GLU A 414 -30.21 3.58 -1.21
C GLU A 414 -30.22 2.07 -0.99
N GLY A 415 -31.11 1.32 -1.67
CA GLY A 415 -31.18 -0.14 -1.60
C GLY A 415 -29.91 -0.82 -2.13
N ALA A 416 -29.32 -0.29 -3.20
CA ALA A 416 -28.01 -0.76 -3.70
C ALA A 416 -26.91 -0.51 -2.67
N THR A 417 -26.94 0.63 -1.97
CA THR A 417 -25.97 0.94 -0.90
C THR A 417 -26.14 0.00 0.29
N GLU A 418 -27.36 -0.34 0.68
CA GLU A 418 -27.65 -1.32 1.74
C GLU A 418 -27.16 -2.73 1.35
N TYR A 419 -27.37 -3.15 0.10
CA TYR A 419 -26.85 -4.42 -0.43
C TYR A 419 -25.33 -4.47 -0.34
N LEU A 420 -24.64 -3.42 -0.81
CA LEU A 420 -23.17 -3.36 -0.73
C LEU A 420 -22.68 -3.34 0.73
N ALA A 421 -23.40 -2.66 1.64
CA ALA A 421 -23.09 -2.68 3.07
C ALA A 421 -23.22 -4.09 3.67
N ALA A 422 -24.23 -4.86 3.25
CA ALA A 422 -24.39 -6.26 3.63
C ALA A 422 -23.23 -7.13 3.10
N MET A 423 -22.82 -6.94 1.84
CA MET A 423 -21.64 -7.62 1.29
C MET A 423 -20.36 -7.30 2.08
N LYS A 424 -20.14 -6.03 2.45
CA LYS A 424 -19.00 -5.61 3.29
C LYS A 424 -19.04 -6.31 4.67
N LYS A 425 -20.20 -6.39 5.31
CA LYS A 425 -20.39 -7.09 6.58
C LYS A 425 -20.13 -8.60 6.48
N GLN A 426 -20.51 -9.20 5.36
CA GLN A 426 -20.29 -10.62 5.04
C GLN A 426 -18.86 -10.90 4.54
N LYS A 427 -17.98 -9.89 4.49
CA LYS A 427 -16.63 -9.99 3.89
C LYS A 427 -16.64 -10.42 2.41
N ARG A 428 -17.74 -10.25 1.71
CA ARG A 428 -17.85 -10.53 0.27
C ARG A 428 -17.42 -9.37 -0.62
N TYR A 429 -17.20 -8.18 -0.08
CA TYR A 429 -16.60 -7.04 -0.77
C TYR A 429 -15.30 -6.66 -0.06
N GLN A 430 -14.17 -6.89 -0.72
CA GLN A 430 -12.83 -6.70 -0.15
C GLN A 430 -11.96 -5.83 -1.05
N ARG A 431 -11.09 -5.01 -0.44
CA ARG A 431 -10.22 -4.07 -1.18
C ARG A 431 -8.79 -4.10 -0.66
N ASP A 432 -7.83 -4.16 -1.59
CA ASP A 432 -6.41 -3.90 -1.37
C ASP A 432 -6.00 -2.72 -2.30
N VAL A 433 -6.14 -1.48 -1.81
CA VAL A 433 -5.98 -0.27 -2.62
C VAL A 433 -4.98 0.68 -1.99
N TYR A 434 -4.14 1.31 -2.82
CA TYR A 434 -2.96 2.07 -2.41
C TYR A 434 -2.75 3.36 -3.22
#